data_54913a0f7d7514ebbcdeb314da964b49
#
_entry.id   54913a0f7d7514ebbcdeb314da964b49
#
_cell.length_a   1.000
_cell.length_b   1.000
_cell.length_c   1.000
_cell.angle_alpha   90.00
_cell.angle_beta   90.00
_cell.angle_gamma   90.00
#
_symmetry.space_group_name_H-M   'P 1'
#
loop_
_entity.id
_entity.type
_entity.pdbx_description
1 polymer ?
#
loop_
_entity_poly.entity_id
_entity_poly.type
_entity_poly.pdbx_seq_one_letter_code
_entity_poly.pdbx_strand_id
1 'polypeptide(L)'
;MIGFNYLGKLGQLGNQMFQYASLIGVADKIGTSFCIPHHHEVMVDNLGNRLRIELFDAFDIKPDRVGFIPTDKNYQEGEFTFEEGAFQIDTEHDTCLIGFFQTDRYFKHIQDRIRSEFAFKNEIKEECQDIVDCFDNPVALHIRRGDYLINSGNHHNLSDDYYEHALKEFDEDRQVVIFTDDPEWALNNPLFGSDRFIVSEGNGPYHDLYMMTQCSDFIISNSTFSWWGAWLADKGKVVAPETWFGPNNSDKSTRDLYPEHWTIIPQS
;
A
#
# COMPACT_ATOMS: atom_id res chain seq x y z
N MET A 1 -22.80 4.41 -13.28
CA MET A 1 -21.69 4.87 -12.42
C MET A 1 -21.25 3.73 -11.48
N ILE A 2 -19.97 3.68 -11.13
CA ILE A 2 -19.53 2.74 -10.08
C ILE A 2 -19.04 3.50 -8.84
N GLY A 3 -19.03 2.86 -7.67
CA GLY A 3 -18.55 3.49 -6.45
C GLY A 3 -17.98 2.51 -5.46
N PHE A 4 -17.35 3.04 -4.42
CA PHE A 4 -16.77 2.26 -3.35
C PHE A 4 -17.31 2.77 -2.00
N ASN A 5 -18.58 2.44 -1.68
CA ASN A 5 -19.27 2.93 -0.48
C ASN A 5 -18.58 2.54 0.85
N TYR A 6 -17.70 1.53 0.81
CA TYR A 6 -16.95 1.03 1.95
C TYR A 6 -15.52 1.55 2.03
N LEU A 7 -15.11 2.48 1.13
CA LEU A 7 -13.79 3.10 1.19
C LEU A 7 -13.58 3.76 2.56
N GLY A 8 -12.44 3.50 3.18
CA GLY A 8 -12.13 3.95 4.53
C GLY A 8 -12.71 3.09 5.66
N LYS A 9 -13.52 2.05 5.34
CA LYS A 9 -14.10 1.11 6.31
C LYS A 9 -13.44 -0.27 6.27
N LEU A 10 -12.69 -0.56 5.22
CA LEU A 10 -12.00 -1.82 4.98
C LEU A 10 -10.49 -1.55 4.85
N GLY A 11 -9.79 -1.53 5.97
CA GLY A 11 -8.34 -1.35 6.02
C GLY A 11 -7.87 0.11 6.05
N GLN A 12 -6.56 0.26 6.28
CA GLN A 12 -5.85 1.53 6.40
C GLN A 12 -5.39 2.06 5.02
N LEU A 13 -4.60 3.13 5.01
CA LEU A 13 -4.17 3.88 3.82
C LEU A 13 -3.79 3.00 2.62
N GLY A 14 -2.89 2.04 2.78
CA GLY A 14 -2.45 1.20 1.66
C GLY A 14 -3.57 0.38 1.00
N ASN A 15 -4.52 -0.13 1.80
CA ASN A 15 -5.71 -0.81 1.28
C ASN A 15 -6.64 0.16 0.56
N GLN A 16 -6.83 1.37 1.12
CA GLN A 16 -7.64 2.41 0.49
C GLN A 16 -7.06 2.87 -0.84
N MET A 17 -5.73 2.92 -0.97
CA MET A 17 -5.06 3.23 -2.22
C MET A 17 -5.37 2.19 -3.30
N PHE A 18 -5.34 0.88 -2.97
CA PHE A 18 -5.76 -0.17 -3.90
C PHE A 18 -7.22 -0.04 -4.29
N GLN A 19 -8.11 0.17 -3.32
CA GLN A 19 -9.54 0.33 -3.56
C GLN A 19 -9.82 1.52 -4.48
N TYR A 20 -9.18 2.66 -4.23
CA TYR A 20 -9.36 3.87 -5.03
C TYR A 20 -8.76 3.74 -6.43
N ALA A 21 -7.52 3.24 -6.55
CA ALA A 21 -6.88 3.03 -7.84
C ALA A 21 -7.65 2.03 -8.72
N SER A 22 -8.12 0.93 -8.13
CA SER A 22 -8.91 -0.07 -8.84
C SER A 22 -10.29 0.47 -9.25
N LEU A 23 -10.92 1.28 -8.40
CA LEU A 23 -12.16 1.96 -8.76
C LEU A 23 -11.99 2.85 -9.99
N ILE A 24 -10.92 3.66 -10.05
CA ILE A 24 -10.59 4.48 -11.21
C ILE A 24 -10.31 3.61 -12.43
N GLY A 25 -9.49 2.56 -12.27
CA GLY A 25 -9.13 1.68 -13.38
C GLY A 25 -10.30 0.92 -13.96
N VAL A 26 -11.20 0.42 -13.13
CA VAL A 26 -12.45 -0.21 -13.57
C VAL A 26 -13.36 0.81 -14.26
N ALA A 27 -13.55 1.99 -13.66
CA ALA A 27 -14.37 3.06 -14.24
C ALA A 27 -13.89 3.48 -15.62
N ASP A 28 -12.57 3.68 -15.78
CA ASP A 28 -11.93 4.00 -17.06
C ASP A 28 -12.17 2.90 -18.10
N LYS A 29 -11.96 1.64 -17.71
CA LYS A 29 -12.06 0.48 -18.59
C LYS A 29 -13.47 0.27 -19.14
N ILE A 30 -14.50 0.50 -18.30
CA ILE A 30 -15.91 0.33 -18.72
C ILE A 30 -16.56 1.64 -19.20
N GLY A 31 -15.82 2.77 -19.21
CA GLY A 31 -16.28 4.04 -19.74
C GLY A 31 -17.37 4.70 -18.88
N THR A 32 -17.24 4.69 -17.55
CA THR A 32 -18.21 5.27 -16.62
C THR A 32 -17.53 6.21 -15.60
N SER A 33 -18.32 7.05 -14.94
CA SER A 33 -17.85 7.85 -13.81
C SER A 33 -17.82 7.05 -12.52
N PHE A 34 -17.07 7.54 -11.52
CA PHE A 34 -16.95 6.89 -10.22
C PHE A 34 -17.28 7.82 -9.05
N CYS A 35 -17.58 7.23 -7.90
CA CYS A 35 -17.97 7.94 -6.69
C CYS A 35 -17.32 7.30 -5.45
N ILE A 36 -16.87 8.14 -4.51
CA ILE A 36 -16.38 7.72 -3.21
C ILE A 36 -17.12 8.43 -2.08
N PRO A 37 -17.19 7.88 -0.85
CA PRO A 37 -17.86 8.53 0.27
C PRO A 37 -17.22 9.87 0.67
N HIS A 38 -17.92 10.64 1.49
CA HIS A 38 -17.35 11.85 2.08
C HIS A 38 -16.20 11.53 3.04
N HIS A 39 -15.07 12.23 2.90
CA HIS A 39 -13.87 12.00 3.72
C HIS A 39 -14.04 12.41 5.19
N HIS A 40 -15.07 13.17 5.53
CA HIS A 40 -15.35 13.60 6.91
C HIS A 40 -16.06 12.52 7.75
N GLU A 41 -16.50 11.43 7.13
CA GLU A 41 -17.15 10.35 7.85
C GLU A 41 -16.12 9.54 8.63
N VAL A 42 -16.28 9.52 9.95
CA VAL A 42 -15.48 8.70 10.85
C VAL A 42 -16.39 7.64 11.47
N MET A 43 -16.02 6.40 11.33
CA MET A 43 -16.64 5.28 12.03
C MET A 43 -15.69 4.78 13.12
N VAL A 44 -16.23 4.15 14.14
CA VAL A 44 -15.46 3.44 15.14
C VAL A 44 -15.84 1.97 15.04
N ASP A 45 -14.87 1.08 14.85
CA ASP A 45 -15.12 -0.36 14.82
C ASP A 45 -15.31 -0.94 16.22
N ASN A 46 -15.61 -2.23 16.31
CA ASN A 46 -15.83 -2.91 17.59
C ASN A 46 -14.57 -3.01 18.46
N LEU A 47 -13.40 -2.71 17.91
CA LEU A 47 -12.11 -2.69 18.59
C LEU A 47 -11.70 -1.28 19.01
N GLY A 48 -12.52 -0.27 18.71
CA GLY A 48 -12.24 1.13 19.00
C GLY A 48 -11.38 1.85 17.97
N ASN A 49 -11.06 1.22 16.83
CA ASN A 49 -10.30 1.86 15.77
C ASN A 49 -11.16 2.90 15.04
N ARG A 50 -10.58 4.06 14.79
CA ARG A 50 -11.21 5.10 13.99
C ARG A 50 -10.99 4.79 12.51
N LEU A 51 -12.06 4.44 11.83
CA LEU A 51 -12.08 4.15 10.39
C LEU A 51 -12.54 5.41 9.64
N ARG A 52 -11.72 5.88 8.72
CA ARG A 52 -11.99 7.06 7.89
C ARG A 52 -11.22 6.95 6.57
N ILE A 53 -11.56 7.78 5.61
CA ILE A 53 -10.76 7.88 4.39
C ILE A 53 -9.52 8.72 4.69
N GLU A 54 -8.34 8.10 4.57
CA GLU A 54 -7.04 8.71 4.82
C GLU A 54 -6.41 9.32 3.55
N LEU A 55 -6.92 8.96 2.38
CA LEU A 55 -6.37 9.41 1.09
C LEU A 55 -6.27 10.93 0.99
N PHE A 56 -7.27 11.66 1.50
CA PHE A 56 -7.29 13.12 1.49
C PHE A 56 -6.31 13.77 2.46
N ASP A 57 -5.73 13.01 3.39
CA ASP A 57 -4.68 13.53 4.28
C ASP A 57 -3.32 13.52 3.59
N ALA A 58 -3.05 12.49 2.79
CA ALA A 58 -1.77 12.29 2.11
C ALA A 58 -1.70 12.95 0.72
N PHE A 59 -2.81 12.94 -0.03
CA PHE A 59 -2.84 13.24 -1.46
C PHE A 59 -3.87 14.32 -1.83
N ASP A 60 -3.64 14.95 -2.99
CA ASP A 60 -4.56 15.91 -3.60
C ASP A 60 -5.53 15.23 -4.58
N ILE A 61 -6.21 14.16 -4.12
CA ILE A 61 -7.12 13.37 -4.96
C ILE A 61 -8.36 14.17 -5.40
N LYS A 62 -8.84 13.89 -6.62
CA LYS A 62 -9.99 14.58 -7.23
C LYS A 62 -10.99 13.55 -7.80
N PRO A 63 -11.86 12.99 -6.96
CA PRO A 63 -12.89 12.06 -7.42
C PRO A 63 -13.91 12.75 -8.33
N ASP A 64 -14.47 12.01 -9.30
CA ASP A 64 -15.54 12.51 -10.17
C ASP A 64 -16.75 12.95 -9.36
N ARG A 65 -17.08 12.20 -8.30
CA ARG A 65 -18.18 12.50 -7.40
C ARG A 65 -17.87 12.07 -5.97
N VAL A 66 -18.36 12.83 -5.01
CA VAL A 66 -18.32 12.52 -3.58
C VAL A 66 -19.73 12.28 -3.07
N GLY A 67 -19.94 11.19 -2.31
CA GLY A 67 -21.20 10.76 -1.73
C GLY A 67 -21.34 9.24 -1.78
N PHE A 68 -22.50 8.74 -1.39
CA PHE A 68 -22.85 7.33 -1.53
C PHE A 68 -23.60 7.08 -2.84
N ILE A 69 -23.37 5.90 -3.41
CA ILE A 69 -24.22 5.41 -4.50
C ILE A 69 -25.41 4.67 -3.85
N PRO A 70 -26.65 5.14 -4.07
CA PRO A 70 -27.82 4.45 -3.55
C PRO A 70 -28.17 3.27 -4.46
N THR A 71 -27.45 2.18 -4.34
CA THR A 71 -27.64 0.96 -5.13
C THR A 71 -27.67 -0.28 -4.25
N ASP A 72 -28.43 -1.28 -4.64
CA ASP A 72 -28.43 -2.64 -4.11
C ASP A 72 -27.55 -3.59 -4.95
N LYS A 73 -27.03 -3.12 -6.11
CA LYS A 73 -26.10 -3.88 -6.94
C LYS A 73 -24.68 -3.77 -6.40
N ASN A 74 -24.09 -4.92 -6.14
CA ASN A 74 -22.72 -5.02 -5.65
C ASN A 74 -21.90 -5.91 -6.58
N TYR A 75 -20.66 -5.50 -6.84
CA TYR A 75 -19.61 -6.37 -7.35
C TYR A 75 -18.66 -6.66 -6.19
N GLN A 76 -18.67 -7.87 -5.71
CA GLN A 76 -17.80 -8.31 -4.63
C GLN A 76 -16.63 -9.08 -5.20
N GLU A 77 -15.40 -8.69 -4.81
CA GLU A 77 -14.19 -9.45 -5.07
C GLU A 77 -14.31 -10.85 -4.44
N GLY A 78 -14.14 -11.89 -5.24
CA GLY A 78 -14.25 -13.28 -4.79
C GLY A 78 -12.97 -13.80 -4.15
N GLU A 79 -11.82 -13.49 -4.78
CA GLU A 79 -10.51 -13.94 -4.35
C GLU A 79 -9.49 -12.78 -4.36
N PHE A 80 -8.35 -12.95 -3.70
CA PHE A 80 -7.23 -11.98 -3.72
C PHE A 80 -6.43 -12.04 -5.03
N THR A 81 -7.11 -12.14 -6.17
CA THR A 81 -6.51 -12.22 -7.51
C THR A 81 -7.25 -11.29 -8.45
N PHE A 82 -6.64 -10.99 -9.58
CA PHE A 82 -7.30 -10.22 -10.62
C PHE A 82 -8.51 -10.97 -11.19
N GLU A 83 -9.64 -10.30 -11.20
CA GLU A 83 -10.90 -10.80 -11.78
C GLU A 83 -11.32 -9.92 -12.95
N GLU A 84 -11.21 -10.44 -14.16
CA GLU A 84 -11.60 -9.73 -15.38
C GLU A 84 -13.09 -9.35 -15.41
N GLY A 85 -13.91 -10.05 -14.62
CA GLY A 85 -15.34 -9.75 -14.45
C GLY A 85 -15.61 -8.33 -13.97
N ALA A 86 -14.68 -7.71 -13.23
CA ALA A 86 -14.78 -6.31 -12.83
C ALA A 86 -14.84 -5.34 -14.04
N PHE A 87 -14.22 -5.70 -15.15
CA PHE A 87 -14.24 -4.94 -16.40
C PHE A 87 -15.48 -5.22 -17.28
N GLN A 88 -16.39 -6.07 -16.80
CA GLN A 88 -17.64 -6.44 -17.48
C GLN A 88 -18.88 -5.96 -16.71
N ILE A 89 -18.70 -5.10 -15.70
CA ILE A 89 -19.80 -4.53 -14.94
C ILE A 89 -20.71 -3.73 -15.87
N ASP A 90 -22.00 -4.03 -15.79
CA ASP A 90 -23.04 -3.32 -16.53
C ASP A 90 -23.10 -1.83 -16.13
N THR A 91 -23.05 -0.95 -17.12
CA THR A 91 -23.09 0.51 -16.92
C THR A 91 -24.52 1.10 -16.94
N GLU A 92 -25.55 0.29 -17.21
CA GLU A 92 -26.94 0.73 -17.17
C GLU A 92 -27.41 1.01 -15.73
N HIS A 93 -26.73 0.42 -14.76
CA HIS A 93 -27.06 0.54 -13.34
C HIS A 93 -25.85 1.01 -12.54
N ASP A 94 -26.12 1.72 -11.45
CA ASP A 94 -25.09 2.03 -10.48
C ASP A 94 -24.66 0.75 -9.71
N THR A 95 -23.36 0.54 -9.53
CA THR A 95 -22.82 -0.65 -8.88
C THR A 95 -21.76 -0.28 -7.84
N CYS A 96 -21.87 -0.84 -6.64
CA CYS A 96 -20.88 -0.67 -5.57
C CYS A 96 -19.83 -1.78 -5.60
N LEU A 97 -18.54 -1.42 -5.64
CA LEU A 97 -17.45 -2.38 -5.48
C LEU A 97 -17.23 -2.69 -4.00
N ILE A 98 -16.96 -3.97 -3.68
CA ILE A 98 -16.68 -4.46 -2.33
C ILE A 98 -15.49 -5.40 -2.40
N GLY A 99 -14.41 -5.11 -1.69
CA GLY A 99 -13.19 -5.93 -1.65
C GLY A 99 -11.94 -5.11 -1.35
N PHE A 100 -10.78 -5.70 -1.54
CA PHE A 100 -9.48 -5.05 -1.38
C PHE A 100 -8.81 -4.71 -2.71
N PHE A 101 -9.05 -5.51 -3.75
CA PHE A 101 -8.54 -5.32 -5.12
C PHE A 101 -7.01 -5.13 -5.17
N GLN A 102 -6.27 -5.94 -4.41
CA GLN A 102 -4.82 -5.78 -4.20
C GLN A 102 -3.98 -6.31 -5.37
N THR A 103 -4.13 -5.70 -6.53
CA THR A 103 -3.28 -5.94 -7.72
C THR A 103 -3.30 -4.73 -8.65
N ASP A 104 -2.15 -4.41 -9.24
CA ASP A 104 -2.05 -3.32 -10.22
C ASP A 104 -2.78 -3.62 -11.54
N ARG A 105 -3.16 -4.87 -11.79
CA ARG A 105 -3.84 -5.29 -13.01
C ARG A 105 -5.17 -4.58 -13.25
N TYR A 106 -5.83 -4.11 -12.19
CA TYR A 106 -7.06 -3.32 -12.32
C TYR A 106 -6.82 -1.93 -12.89
N PHE A 107 -5.61 -1.34 -12.71
CA PHE A 107 -5.29 0.04 -13.09
C PHE A 107 -3.99 0.19 -13.89
N LYS A 108 -3.32 -0.90 -14.24
CA LYS A 108 -2.04 -0.88 -14.99
C LYS A 108 -2.15 -0.12 -16.33
N HIS A 109 -3.31 -0.17 -16.99
CA HIS A 109 -3.55 0.53 -18.26
C HIS A 109 -3.62 2.07 -18.14
N ILE A 110 -3.76 2.58 -16.91
CA ILE A 110 -3.79 4.01 -16.59
C ILE A 110 -2.78 4.36 -15.48
N GLN A 111 -1.70 3.61 -15.35
CA GLN A 111 -0.73 3.73 -14.26
C GLN A 111 -0.22 5.16 -14.05
N ASP A 112 0.03 5.92 -15.12
CA ASP A 112 0.52 7.31 -15.04
C ASP A 112 -0.55 8.24 -14.44
N ARG A 113 -1.82 8.00 -14.76
CA ARG A 113 -2.93 8.69 -14.12
C ARG A 113 -2.99 8.38 -12.64
N ILE A 114 -2.84 7.11 -12.23
CA ILE A 114 -2.86 6.72 -10.82
C ILE A 114 -1.70 7.36 -10.05
N ARG A 115 -0.49 7.42 -10.61
CA ARG A 115 0.63 8.14 -10.00
C ARG A 115 0.34 9.64 -9.83
N SER A 116 -0.35 10.24 -10.79
CA SER A 116 -0.77 11.64 -10.71
C SER A 116 -1.85 11.87 -9.66
N GLU A 117 -2.81 10.94 -9.51
CA GLU A 117 -3.86 10.99 -8.47
C GLU A 117 -3.26 10.91 -7.07
N PHE A 118 -2.20 10.10 -6.88
CA PHE A 118 -1.48 9.98 -5.61
C PHE A 118 -0.30 10.96 -5.48
N ALA A 119 -0.44 12.15 -6.07
CA ALA A 119 0.52 13.24 -5.81
C ALA A 119 0.40 13.69 -4.34
N PHE A 120 1.48 13.55 -3.61
CA PHE A 120 1.52 14.00 -2.20
C PHE A 120 1.29 15.49 -2.07
N LYS A 121 0.67 15.90 -0.98
CA LYS A 121 0.50 17.31 -0.62
C LYS A 121 1.84 18.01 -0.49
N ASN A 122 1.88 19.28 -0.82
CA ASN A 122 3.11 20.07 -0.75
C ASN A 122 3.65 20.18 0.67
N GLU A 123 2.77 20.29 1.69
CA GLU A 123 3.17 20.36 3.09
C GLU A 123 4.01 19.12 3.49
N ILE A 124 3.59 17.91 3.09
CA ILE A 124 4.32 16.67 3.37
C ILE A 124 5.70 16.69 2.71
N LYS A 125 5.78 17.17 1.45
CA LYS A 125 7.05 17.25 0.71
C LYS A 125 8.01 18.22 1.37
N GLU A 126 7.51 19.40 1.73
CA GLU A 126 8.31 20.47 2.38
C GLU A 126 8.82 20.02 3.76
N GLU A 127 7.98 19.35 4.55
CA GLU A 127 8.37 18.84 5.88
C GLU A 127 9.40 17.70 5.80
N CYS A 128 9.44 16.94 4.73
CA CYS A 128 10.41 15.86 4.52
C CYS A 128 11.70 16.30 3.81
N GLN A 129 11.75 17.51 3.24
CA GLN A 129 12.82 17.92 2.33
C GLN A 129 14.22 17.82 2.93
N ASP A 130 14.42 18.32 4.14
CA ASP A 130 15.72 18.29 4.81
C ASP A 130 16.23 16.86 5.06
N ILE A 131 15.31 15.90 5.29
CA ILE A 131 15.66 14.48 5.47
C ILE A 131 15.99 13.85 4.10
N VAL A 132 15.17 14.13 3.10
CA VAL A 132 15.36 13.60 1.74
C VAL A 132 16.68 14.10 1.12
N ASP A 133 17.08 15.34 1.40
CA ASP A 133 18.35 15.91 0.94
C ASP A 133 19.57 15.20 1.52
N CYS A 134 19.41 14.45 2.62
CA CYS A 134 20.46 13.60 3.21
C CYS A 134 20.52 12.18 2.61
N PHE A 135 19.63 11.84 1.68
CA PHE A 135 19.60 10.53 1.06
C PHE A 135 20.73 10.38 0.04
N ASP A 136 21.57 9.36 0.23
CA ASP A 136 22.62 8.97 -0.70
C ASP A 136 22.29 7.61 -1.33
N ASN A 137 21.48 7.65 -2.38
CA ASN A 137 21.06 6.46 -3.13
C ASN A 137 20.54 5.32 -2.21
N PRO A 138 19.61 5.58 -1.27
CA PRO A 138 19.26 4.65 -0.24
C PRO A 138 18.36 3.53 -0.72
N VAL A 139 18.43 2.40 -0.01
CA VAL A 139 17.44 1.34 -0.05
C VAL A 139 16.38 1.62 1.02
N ALA A 140 15.11 1.71 0.64
CA ALA A 140 14.00 1.71 1.59
C ALA A 140 13.79 0.30 2.12
N LEU A 141 13.83 0.10 3.42
CA LEU A 141 13.50 -1.16 4.07
C LEU A 141 12.27 -0.95 4.96
N HIS A 142 11.17 -1.64 4.67
CA HIS A 142 9.96 -1.54 5.47
C HIS A 142 9.80 -2.76 6.39
N ILE A 143 9.50 -2.47 7.65
CA ILE A 143 9.25 -3.48 8.69
C ILE A 143 7.86 -3.24 9.28
N ARG A 144 6.98 -4.23 9.21
CA ARG A 144 5.65 -4.19 9.81
C ARG A 144 5.56 -5.18 10.95
N ARG A 145 5.33 -4.68 12.16
CA ARG A 145 5.26 -5.47 13.40
C ARG A 145 3.99 -5.18 14.20
N GLY A 146 3.79 -4.00 14.66
CA GLY A 146 2.69 -3.49 15.48
C GLY A 146 1.48 -4.42 15.64
N ASP A 147 0.44 -4.16 14.87
CA ASP A 147 -0.78 -4.96 14.86
C ASP A 147 -0.57 -6.39 14.32
N TYR A 148 0.46 -6.66 13.52
CA TYR A 148 0.75 -8.00 12.99
C TYR A 148 1.16 -8.98 14.09
N LEU A 149 1.87 -8.51 15.12
CA LEU A 149 2.26 -9.36 16.26
C LEU A 149 1.05 -9.89 17.04
N ILE A 150 0.02 -9.04 17.20
CA ILE A 150 -1.21 -9.43 17.90
C ILE A 150 -2.20 -10.16 16.98
N ASN A 151 -2.06 -10.04 15.67
CA ASN A 151 -2.93 -10.65 14.66
C ASN A 151 -2.18 -11.63 13.75
N SER A 152 -1.23 -12.38 14.31
CA SER A 152 -0.35 -13.31 13.59
C SER A 152 -1.10 -14.46 12.88
N GLY A 153 -2.33 -14.74 13.29
CA GLY A 153 -3.18 -15.68 12.56
C GLY A 153 -3.56 -15.21 11.15
N ASN A 154 -3.73 -13.91 10.96
CA ASN A 154 -4.13 -13.32 9.69
C ASN A 154 -2.96 -12.72 8.90
N HIS A 155 -1.95 -12.21 9.60
CA HIS A 155 -0.77 -11.58 9.01
C HIS A 155 0.48 -12.39 9.35
N HIS A 156 1.29 -12.67 8.35
CA HIS A 156 2.57 -13.32 8.58
C HIS A 156 3.57 -12.32 9.16
N ASN A 157 4.29 -12.74 10.22
CA ASN A 157 5.38 -11.93 10.78
C ASN A 157 6.69 -12.34 10.13
N LEU A 158 7.27 -11.43 9.34
CA LEU A 158 8.54 -11.66 8.67
C LEU A 158 9.67 -11.80 9.71
N SER A 159 10.54 -12.78 9.51
CA SER A 159 11.71 -13.03 10.37
C SER A 159 12.92 -12.20 9.93
N ASP A 160 13.94 -12.13 10.80
CA ASP A 160 15.22 -11.52 10.47
C ASP A 160 15.87 -12.17 9.24
N ASP A 161 15.67 -13.48 9.04
CA ASP A 161 16.20 -14.21 7.87
C ASP A 161 15.70 -13.62 6.54
N TYR A 162 14.43 -13.18 6.48
CA TYR A 162 13.92 -12.49 5.28
C TYR A 162 14.71 -11.22 5.00
N TYR A 163 14.91 -10.39 6.03
CA TYR A 163 15.60 -9.11 5.87
C TYR A 163 17.09 -9.32 5.55
N GLU A 164 17.74 -10.32 6.15
CA GLU A 164 19.12 -10.70 5.81
C GLU A 164 19.26 -11.12 4.36
N HIS A 165 18.33 -11.95 3.86
CA HIS A 165 18.36 -12.39 2.46
C HIS A 165 18.06 -11.25 1.50
N ALA A 166 17.09 -10.41 1.84
CA ALA A 166 16.74 -9.25 1.02
C ALA A 166 17.88 -8.23 0.92
N LEU A 167 18.59 -7.98 2.02
CA LEU A 167 19.74 -7.09 2.07
C LEU A 167 20.92 -7.55 1.20
N LYS A 168 21.09 -8.87 1.00
CA LYS A 168 22.13 -9.46 0.12
C LYS A 168 21.90 -9.15 -1.38
N GLU A 169 20.71 -8.70 -1.73
CA GLU A 169 20.38 -8.27 -3.09
C GLU A 169 20.94 -6.89 -3.45
N PHE A 170 21.57 -6.19 -2.48
CA PHE A 170 22.13 -4.85 -2.60
C PHE A 170 23.56 -4.82 -2.05
N ASP A 171 24.36 -3.86 -2.53
CA ASP A 171 25.73 -3.69 -2.06
C ASP A 171 25.78 -3.38 -0.55
N GLU A 172 26.76 -3.94 0.14
CA GLU A 172 26.88 -3.86 1.61
C GLU A 172 27.15 -2.46 2.15
N ASP A 173 27.63 -1.53 1.32
CA ASP A 173 27.92 -0.15 1.67
C ASP A 173 26.73 0.80 1.40
N ARG A 174 25.67 0.31 0.78
CA ARG A 174 24.46 1.11 0.50
C ARG A 174 23.80 1.59 1.80
N GLN A 175 23.43 2.86 1.82
CA GLN A 175 22.57 3.41 2.84
C GLN A 175 21.21 2.68 2.85
N VAL A 176 20.70 2.36 4.01
CA VAL A 176 19.38 1.73 4.19
C VAL A 176 18.55 2.57 5.13
N VAL A 177 17.41 3.06 4.65
CA VAL A 177 16.46 3.79 5.48
C VAL A 177 15.34 2.82 5.89
N ILE A 178 15.20 2.60 7.21
CA ILE A 178 14.22 1.70 7.79
C ILE A 178 12.96 2.46 8.16
N PHE A 179 11.85 2.10 7.56
CA PHE A 179 10.51 2.59 7.87
C PHE A 179 9.76 1.50 8.65
N THR A 180 9.27 1.84 9.84
CA THR A 180 8.66 0.82 10.70
C THR A 180 7.66 1.43 11.68
N ASP A 181 6.68 0.63 12.07
CA ASP A 181 5.75 0.93 13.16
C ASP A 181 6.28 0.49 14.55
N ASP A 182 7.52 -0.05 14.61
CA ASP A 182 8.20 -0.48 15.85
C ASP A 182 9.69 -0.03 15.81
N PRO A 183 9.96 1.30 15.86
CA PRO A 183 11.33 1.82 15.75
C PRO A 183 12.24 1.36 16.88
N GLU A 184 11.72 1.16 18.09
CA GLU A 184 12.52 0.67 19.22
C GLU A 184 13.06 -0.73 18.94
N TRP A 185 12.25 -1.60 18.35
CA TRP A 185 12.71 -2.93 17.95
C TRP A 185 13.80 -2.85 16.87
N ALA A 186 13.62 -2.01 15.87
CA ALA A 186 14.60 -1.86 14.78
C ALA A 186 15.95 -1.34 15.29
N LEU A 187 15.95 -0.34 16.16
CA LEU A 187 17.15 0.23 16.78
C LEU A 187 17.90 -0.76 17.67
N ASN A 188 17.21 -1.71 18.30
CA ASN A 188 17.80 -2.72 19.17
C ASN A 188 18.12 -4.04 18.45
N ASN A 189 17.76 -4.19 17.18
CA ASN A 189 18.03 -5.40 16.42
C ASN A 189 19.48 -5.41 15.91
N PRO A 190 20.31 -6.44 16.27
CA PRO A 190 21.70 -6.54 15.84
C PRO A 190 21.90 -6.51 14.31
N LEU A 191 20.93 -6.96 13.52
CA LEU A 191 20.95 -6.94 12.07
C LEU A 191 21.16 -5.52 11.52
N PHE A 192 20.61 -4.52 12.19
CA PHE A 192 20.60 -3.12 11.77
C PHE A 192 21.61 -2.25 12.56
N GLY A 193 22.59 -2.85 13.23
CA GLY A 193 23.52 -2.18 14.14
C GLY A 193 24.67 -1.41 13.48
N SER A 194 24.80 -1.43 12.14
CA SER A 194 25.88 -0.67 11.47
C SER A 194 25.41 0.72 11.03
N ASP A 195 26.35 1.65 10.82
CA ASP A 195 26.11 3.06 10.50
C ASP A 195 25.37 3.27 9.15
N ARG A 196 25.26 2.25 8.30
CA ARG A 196 24.51 2.34 7.05
C ARG A 196 23.00 2.34 7.23
N PHE A 197 22.52 1.87 8.40
CA PHE A 197 21.08 1.79 8.71
C PHE A 197 20.63 3.04 9.45
N ILE A 198 19.59 3.67 8.92
CA ILE A 198 18.95 4.85 9.49
C ILE A 198 17.49 4.51 9.75
N VAL A 199 17.05 4.52 11.00
CA VAL A 199 15.64 4.30 11.33
C VAL A 199 14.89 5.63 11.22
N SER A 200 13.78 5.63 10.47
CA SER A 200 12.86 6.77 10.41
C SER A 200 12.09 6.86 11.72
N GLU A 201 12.31 7.92 12.48
CA GLU A 201 11.67 8.15 13.78
C GLU A 201 10.96 9.49 13.83
N GLY A 202 9.84 9.54 14.56
CA GLY A 202 9.10 10.77 14.83
C GLY A 202 8.25 11.28 13.66
N ASN A 203 8.24 10.57 12.53
CA ASN A 203 7.46 10.93 11.35
C ASN A 203 6.08 10.25 11.38
N GLY A 204 5.12 10.86 10.71
CA GLY A 204 3.82 10.26 10.49
C GLY A 204 3.83 9.32 9.27
N PRO A 205 2.81 8.45 9.13
CA PRO A 205 2.78 7.45 8.05
C PRO A 205 2.79 8.08 6.65
N TYR A 206 2.26 9.27 6.47
CA TYR A 206 2.23 9.93 5.16
C TYR A 206 3.61 10.48 4.76
N HIS A 207 4.39 10.94 5.75
CA HIS A 207 5.79 11.37 5.58
C HIS A 207 6.67 10.16 5.25
N ASP A 208 6.53 9.06 6.00
CA ASP A 208 7.25 7.82 5.73
C ASP A 208 6.96 7.28 4.32
N LEU A 209 5.68 7.27 3.91
CA LEU A 209 5.31 6.83 2.57
C LEU A 209 5.93 7.73 1.49
N TYR A 210 5.92 9.05 1.69
CA TYR A 210 6.58 9.98 0.77
C TYR A 210 8.08 9.75 0.72
N MET A 211 8.77 9.68 1.86
CA MET A 211 10.21 9.44 1.93
C MET A 211 10.60 8.08 1.32
N MET A 212 9.79 7.04 1.50
CA MET A 212 9.98 5.77 0.78
C MET A 212 10.02 5.98 -0.72
N THR A 213 9.12 6.79 -1.30
CA THR A 213 9.12 7.04 -2.75
C THR A 213 10.37 7.80 -3.24
N GLN A 214 11.12 8.45 -2.35
CA GLN A 214 12.36 9.15 -2.67
C GLN A 214 13.58 8.22 -2.66
N CYS A 215 13.49 7.03 -2.04
CA CYS A 215 14.54 6.03 -2.04
C CYS A 215 14.77 5.45 -3.45
N SER A 216 15.93 4.86 -3.67
CA SER A 216 16.35 4.37 -4.98
C SER A 216 15.94 2.92 -5.26
N ASP A 217 15.91 2.09 -4.21
CA ASP A 217 15.56 0.68 -4.24
C ASP A 217 14.73 0.30 -3.01
N PHE A 218 14.14 -0.90 -2.98
CA PHE A 218 13.12 -1.23 -1.99
C PHE A 218 13.22 -2.67 -1.50
N ILE A 219 13.15 -2.84 -0.19
CA ILE A 219 12.86 -4.10 0.51
C ILE A 219 11.53 -3.89 1.21
N ILE A 220 10.46 -4.48 0.68
CA ILE A 220 9.13 -4.30 1.25
C ILE A 220 8.77 -5.44 2.22
N SER A 221 7.93 -5.15 3.20
CA SER A 221 7.26 -6.19 3.98
C SER A 221 5.97 -6.65 3.29
N ASN A 222 5.28 -7.61 3.87
CA ASN A 222 3.95 -8.06 3.46
C ASN A 222 2.85 -7.04 3.84
N SER A 223 3.05 -5.79 3.45
CA SER A 223 2.19 -4.66 3.77
C SER A 223 1.85 -3.85 2.52
N THR A 224 0.57 -3.55 2.32
CA THR A 224 0.10 -2.68 1.24
C THR A 224 0.72 -1.28 1.31
N PHE A 225 1.13 -0.83 2.48
CA PHE A 225 1.83 0.45 2.67
C PHE A 225 3.15 0.49 1.89
N SER A 226 4.05 -0.46 2.14
CA SER A 226 5.35 -0.52 1.44
C SER A 226 5.23 -0.96 -0.02
N TRP A 227 4.21 -1.75 -0.35
CA TRP A 227 3.89 -2.04 -1.74
C TRP A 227 3.67 -0.74 -2.53
N TRP A 228 2.86 0.18 -1.99
CA TRP A 228 2.60 1.47 -2.62
C TRP A 228 3.81 2.39 -2.63
N GLY A 229 4.62 2.39 -1.57
CA GLY A 229 5.88 3.14 -1.57
C GLY A 229 6.79 2.80 -2.74
N ALA A 230 6.99 1.50 -2.99
CA ALA A 230 7.76 1.00 -4.11
C ALA A 230 7.08 1.25 -5.47
N TRP A 231 5.77 1.00 -5.58
CA TRP A 231 5.03 1.15 -6.84
C TRP A 231 4.94 2.62 -7.30
N LEU A 232 4.75 3.56 -6.38
CA LEU A 232 4.68 4.99 -6.69
C LEU A 232 6.05 5.55 -7.10
N ALA A 233 7.13 5.03 -6.54
CA ALA A 233 8.49 5.44 -6.89
C ALA A 233 8.85 5.15 -8.35
N ASP A 234 8.30 4.07 -8.93
CA ASP A 234 8.48 3.65 -10.34
C ASP A 234 9.95 3.56 -10.76
N LYS A 235 10.81 3.09 -9.89
CA LYS A 235 12.26 3.04 -10.11
C LYS A 235 12.90 1.95 -9.25
N GLY A 236 14.13 1.60 -9.60
CA GLY A 236 14.98 0.72 -8.81
C GLY A 236 14.54 -0.74 -8.75
N LYS A 237 15.24 -1.50 -7.94
CA LYS A 237 14.96 -2.89 -7.66
C LYS A 237 14.01 -2.99 -6.47
N VAL A 238 12.98 -3.80 -6.59
CA VAL A 238 12.06 -4.10 -5.49
C VAL A 238 12.20 -5.56 -5.09
N VAL A 239 12.46 -5.80 -3.82
CA VAL A 239 12.50 -7.12 -3.19
C VAL A 239 11.28 -7.27 -2.28
N ALA A 240 10.51 -8.33 -2.47
CA ALA A 240 9.26 -8.59 -1.76
C ALA A 240 9.23 -10.02 -1.17
N PRO A 241 8.49 -10.25 -0.07
CA PRO A 241 8.37 -11.56 0.53
C PRO A 241 7.40 -12.45 -0.25
N GLU A 242 7.70 -13.75 -0.37
CA GLU A 242 6.77 -14.73 -0.94
C GLU A 242 5.52 -14.91 -0.07
N THR A 243 5.71 -14.92 1.25
CA THR A 243 4.61 -15.13 2.19
C THR A 243 3.98 -13.81 2.59
N TRP A 244 2.71 -13.63 2.19
CA TRP A 244 1.94 -12.42 2.48
C TRP A 244 0.99 -12.59 3.67
N PHE A 245 0.26 -13.68 3.68
CA PHE A 245 -0.79 -13.95 4.64
C PHE A 245 -0.33 -14.85 5.80
N GLY A 246 -0.97 -14.70 6.95
CA GLY A 246 -0.84 -15.62 8.07
C GLY A 246 -1.66 -16.91 7.85
N PRO A 247 -1.55 -17.89 8.78
CA PRO A 247 -2.13 -19.22 8.64
C PRO A 247 -3.64 -19.24 8.37
N ASN A 248 -4.39 -18.29 8.92
CA ASN A 248 -5.85 -18.21 8.72
C ASN A 248 -6.25 -17.83 7.30
N ASN A 249 -5.32 -17.33 6.50
CA ASN A 249 -5.53 -16.86 5.14
C ASN A 249 -4.58 -17.58 4.15
N SER A 250 -4.05 -18.75 4.53
CA SER A 250 -3.10 -19.51 3.71
C SER A 250 -3.69 -20.06 2.40
N ASP A 251 -5.01 -20.07 2.27
CA ASP A 251 -5.74 -20.42 1.07
C ASP A 251 -5.79 -19.27 0.03
N LYS A 252 -5.46 -18.05 0.43
CA LYS A 252 -5.49 -16.89 -0.46
C LYS A 252 -4.26 -16.85 -1.37
N SER A 253 -4.51 -16.68 -2.66
CA SER A 253 -3.45 -16.60 -3.67
C SER A 253 -2.86 -15.20 -3.76
N THR A 254 -1.54 -15.12 -3.87
CA THR A 254 -0.78 -13.88 -4.08
C THR A 254 -0.25 -13.72 -5.51
N ARG A 255 -0.69 -14.60 -6.43
CA ARG A 255 -0.15 -14.70 -7.81
C ARG A 255 -0.21 -13.39 -8.61
N ASP A 256 -1.18 -12.53 -8.33
CA ASP A 256 -1.40 -11.26 -9.04
C ASP A 256 -1.05 -10.04 -8.16
N LEU A 257 -0.51 -10.26 -6.95
CA LEU A 257 -0.23 -9.21 -5.99
C LEU A 257 0.95 -8.33 -6.40
N TYR A 258 2.01 -8.95 -6.90
CA TYR A 258 3.25 -8.25 -7.23
C TYR A 258 3.36 -7.97 -8.73
N PRO A 259 3.86 -6.78 -9.13
CA PRO A 259 4.30 -6.55 -10.48
C PRO A 259 5.35 -7.58 -10.93
N GLU A 260 5.29 -8.02 -12.18
CA GLU A 260 6.12 -9.11 -12.71
C GLU A 260 7.64 -8.88 -12.62
N HIS A 261 8.06 -7.61 -12.55
CA HIS A 261 9.47 -7.23 -12.49
C HIS A 261 10.05 -7.18 -11.06
N TRP A 262 9.22 -7.41 -10.02
CA TRP A 262 9.68 -7.46 -8.64
C TRP A 262 10.36 -8.79 -8.32
N THR A 263 11.41 -8.74 -7.50
CA THR A 263 12.11 -9.94 -7.03
C THR A 263 11.41 -10.48 -5.80
N ILE A 264 10.94 -11.73 -5.87
CA ILE A 264 10.28 -12.40 -4.75
C ILE A 264 11.28 -13.31 -4.05
N ILE A 265 11.43 -13.14 -2.74
CA ILE A 265 12.32 -13.98 -1.91
C ILE A 265 11.46 -14.94 -1.10
N PRO A 266 11.73 -16.28 -1.19
CA PRO A 266 11.09 -17.25 -0.33
C PRO A 266 11.56 -17.05 1.13
N GLN A 267 10.66 -17.33 2.06
CA GLN A 267 11.04 -17.47 3.45
C GLN A 267 11.67 -18.86 3.67
N SER A 268 12.84 -18.87 4.25
CA SER A 268 13.55 -20.09 4.66
C SER A 268 12.96 -20.65 5.97
#